data_271fde6074f2a29538d83d259ef781ff
#
_entry.id   271fde6074f2a29538d83d259ef781ff
#
_cell.length_a   1.000
_cell.length_b   1.000
_cell.length_c   1.000
_cell.angle_alpha   90.00
_cell.angle_beta   90.00
_cell.angle_gamma   90.00
#
_symmetry.space_group_name_H-M   'P 1'
#
loop_
_entity.id
_entity.type
_entity.pdbx_description
1 polymer ?
#
loop_
_entity_poly.entity_id
_entity_poly.type
_entity_poly.pdbx_seq_one_letter_code
_entity_poly.pdbx_strand_id
1 'polypeptide(L)'
;MENTIYSINGPVVTIKGKTDLEMMEMVYVGKARLVGEVIRMNDRETTIQVYEETGGLKAGEPVESTGGPLSVTLGPGILRNIYDGIQRPLPAIEQHMGSFIERGAHEPSLDEAAKWDVTVTVRQGDTLTAGQIYATCPETPAIEHRCMVPPTVSGTVTWVADNGSYTVNEPIVKLSDAKGKEHTLTLCQKWPIRTPRPSAERMTSPRPLITGQRVIDTMFPLAKGGAAAIPGGFGTGKTMTQHQIAKWCDADIIIYVGCGERGNEMTQALQEFSELVDPRTGKSLMDRTVLIANTSNMPVAAREASIYTGITLAEYYRDMGYHAAMMADSTSRWAEALREISGRLEEMPADEGYPAYLPSRLAEFYERAGYVRTLNGAEGSVSVIGAVSPQGNDFSEPVTQNTKRFTRCFWALDKSLAYARHYPAINWNDSYSEYLGDLGGWYYDNVGHDFMSCRERIANLLLQENNLMQIVKLIGSDVLPDDQKLTIEIARVIRVGFLQQNAFHAVDTYVPLEKQLKMMETILYLYDKCAALVAKQVPVSRLLATGLFDELVQMKYTVPNDDLSKLDELQKAIDTKLAAVAQG
;
A
#
# COMPACT_ATOMS: atom_id res chain seq x y z
N MET A 1 -15.90 25.60 31.92
CA MET A 1 -16.91 24.65 32.45
C MET A 1 -16.21 23.33 32.65
N GLU A 2 -16.48 22.60 33.72
CA GLU A 2 -15.95 21.23 33.82
C GLU A 2 -16.74 20.34 32.87
N ASN A 3 -16.09 19.86 31.82
CA ASN A 3 -16.67 18.87 30.90
C ASN A 3 -16.69 17.52 31.63
N THR A 4 -17.87 16.95 31.81
CA THR A 4 -18.04 15.67 32.51
C THR A 4 -18.84 14.68 31.68
N ILE A 5 -18.53 13.41 31.80
CA ILE A 5 -19.23 12.31 31.12
C ILE A 5 -20.70 12.28 31.57
N TYR A 6 -21.62 12.35 30.62
CA TYR A 6 -23.05 12.19 30.85
C TYR A 6 -23.51 10.76 30.59
N SER A 7 -23.16 10.18 29.44
CA SER A 7 -23.49 8.79 29.12
C SER A 7 -22.35 8.09 28.36
N ILE A 8 -22.35 6.76 28.43
CA ILE A 8 -21.37 5.88 27.81
C ILE A 8 -22.12 4.80 27.04
N ASN A 9 -21.83 4.68 25.74
CA ASN A 9 -22.38 3.62 24.86
C ASN A 9 -21.25 2.98 24.06
N GLY A 10 -20.63 1.94 24.59
CA GLY A 10 -19.44 1.33 24.00
C GLY A 10 -18.32 2.36 23.82
N PRO A 11 -17.74 2.52 22.63
CA PRO A 11 -16.67 3.50 22.38
C PRO A 11 -17.18 4.96 22.30
N VAL A 12 -18.48 5.20 22.44
CA VAL A 12 -19.08 6.54 22.34
C VAL A 12 -19.41 7.06 23.73
N VAL A 13 -18.90 8.25 24.03
CA VAL A 13 -19.15 8.98 25.27
C VAL A 13 -19.82 10.32 24.95
N THR A 14 -20.80 10.73 25.75
CA THR A 14 -21.44 12.02 25.56
C THR A 14 -21.25 12.93 26.77
N ILE A 15 -21.12 14.23 26.50
CA ILE A 15 -21.15 15.32 27.46
C ILE A 15 -22.45 16.09 27.24
N LYS A 16 -23.16 16.46 28.29
CA LYS A 16 -24.41 17.20 28.19
C LYS A 16 -24.16 18.70 28.34
N GLY A 17 -24.81 19.49 27.48
CA GLY A 17 -24.73 20.96 27.51
C GLY A 17 -23.64 21.51 26.59
N LYS A 18 -23.42 22.82 26.68
CA LYS A 18 -22.35 23.50 25.93
C LYS A 18 -20.99 23.17 26.52
N THR A 19 -20.06 22.87 25.66
CA THR A 19 -18.65 22.63 25.99
C THR A 19 -17.76 23.70 25.35
N ASP A 20 -16.54 23.82 25.81
CA ASP A 20 -15.47 24.65 25.22
C ASP A 20 -14.59 23.84 24.25
N LEU A 21 -14.97 22.61 23.95
CA LEU A 21 -14.29 21.74 23.02
C LEU A 21 -14.56 22.16 21.56
N GLU A 22 -13.63 21.81 20.67
CA GLU A 22 -13.76 22.02 19.25
C GLU A 22 -14.10 20.72 18.50
N MET A 23 -14.65 20.84 17.30
CA MET A 23 -14.92 19.67 16.45
C MET A 23 -13.63 19.03 16.01
N MET A 24 -13.53 17.70 16.07
CA MET A 24 -12.33 16.89 15.80
C MET A 24 -11.19 17.08 16.82
N GLU A 25 -11.44 17.73 17.93
CA GLU A 25 -10.46 17.88 18.99
C GLU A 25 -10.17 16.56 19.68
N MET A 26 -8.88 16.29 19.94
CA MET A 26 -8.46 15.19 20.80
C MET A 26 -8.70 15.56 22.26
N VAL A 27 -9.25 14.64 23.02
CA VAL A 27 -9.57 14.80 24.46
C VAL A 27 -9.09 13.60 25.26
N TYR A 28 -8.89 13.81 26.55
CA TYR A 28 -8.68 12.73 27.51
C TYR A 28 -9.96 12.49 28.31
N VAL A 29 -10.46 11.26 28.25
CA VAL A 29 -11.76 10.86 28.81
C VAL A 29 -11.58 10.08 30.09
N GLY A 30 -12.22 10.55 31.16
CA GLY A 30 -12.25 9.90 32.47
C GLY A 30 -10.95 10.05 33.24
N LYS A 31 -10.96 9.51 34.47
CA LYS A 31 -9.77 9.49 35.35
C LYS A 31 -8.62 8.65 34.78
N ALA A 32 -8.92 7.66 33.96
CA ALA A 32 -7.92 6.85 33.26
C ALA A 32 -7.29 7.59 32.08
N ARG A 33 -7.78 8.80 31.72
CA ARG A 33 -7.26 9.62 30.61
C ARG A 33 -7.25 8.91 29.27
N LEU A 34 -8.33 8.20 28.95
CA LEU A 34 -8.45 7.49 27.68
C LEU A 34 -8.47 8.49 26.51
N VAL A 35 -7.76 8.17 25.44
CA VAL A 35 -7.73 9.02 24.25
C VAL A 35 -9.08 8.99 23.54
N GLY A 36 -9.63 10.15 23.24
CA GLY A 36 -10.87 10.31 22.48
C GLY A 36 -10.82 11.48 21.52
N GLU A 37 -11.79 11.55 20.63
CA GLU A 37 -11.95 12.61 19.63
C GLU A 37 -13.40 13.07 19.60
N VAL A 38 -13.61 14.38 19.51
CA VAL A 38 -14.94 14.98 19.38
C VAL A 38 -15.44 14.77 17.94
N ILE A 39 -16.48 13.96 17.77
CA ILE A 39 -17.01 13.57 16.46
C ILE A 39 -18.37 14.21 16.12
N ARG A 40 -19.06 14.78 17.09
CA ARG A 40 -20.34 15.45 16.90
C ARG A 40 -20.58 16.46 18.01
N MET A 41 -21.08 17.61 17.63
CA MET A 41 -21.43 18.67 18.58
C MET A 41 -22.75 19.32 18.18
N ASN A 42 -23.55 19.64 19.18
CA ASN A 42 -24.73 20.50 19.05
C ASN A 42 -24.95 21.26 20.36
N ASP A 43 -25.96 22.14 20.41
CA ASP A 43 -26.23 22.98 21.59
C ASP A 43 -26.62 22.18 22.87
N ARG A 44 -26.92 20.90 22.74
CA ARG A 44 -27.41 20.07 23.84
C ARG A 44 -26.39 19.06 24.33
N GLU A 45 -25.55 18.58 23.43
CA GLU A 45 -24.60 17.51 23.70
C GLU A 45 -23.39 17.54 22.80
N THR A 46 -22.27 17.06 23.33
CA THR A 46 -21.03 16.77 22.59
C THR A 46 -20.75 15.27 22.65
N THR A 47 -20.53 14.65 21.50
CA THR A 47 -20.26 13.22 21.36
C THR A 47 -18.79 12.99 21.08
N ILE A 48 -18.18 12.10 21.83
CA ILE A 48 -16.76 11.75 21.80
C ILE A 48 -16.64 10.27 21.44
N GLN A 49 -15.78 9.97 20.48
CA GLN A 49 -15.34 8.61 20.15
C GLN A 49 -14.08 8.30 20.93
N VAL A 50 -14.09 7.25 21.73
CA VAL A 50 -12.93 6.83 22.54
C VAL A 50 -12.14 5.75 21.80
N TYR A 51 -10.84 5.90 21.72
CA TYR A 51 -9.91 5.00 21.01
C TYR A 51 -9.45 3.80 21.84
N GLU A 52 -9.91 3.69 23.06
CA GLU A 52 -9.61 2.61 24.00
C GLU A 52 -10.89 1.99 24.56
N GLU A 53 -10.76 0.88 25.27
CA GLU A 53 -11.91 0.27 25.93
C GLU A 53 -12.47 1.16 27.03
N THR A 54 -13.76 1.44 26.97
CA THR A 54 -14.47 2.31 27.90
C THR A 54 -14.98 1.59 29.15
N GLY A 55 -14.78 0.27 29.27
CA GLY A 55 -15.17 -0.50 30.43
C GLY A 55 -14.59 0.10 31.70
N GLY A 56 -15.44 0.36 32.72
CA GLY A 56 -15.03 0.96 33.98
C GLY A 56 -15.07 2.49 34.07
N LEU A 57 -15.30 3.22 32.94
CA LEU A 57 -15.65 4.64 33.00
C LEU A 57 -16.99 4.85 33.69
N LYS A 58 -17.15 5.99 34.33
CA LYS A 58 -18.38 6.36 35.04
C LYS A 58 -18.89 7.72 34.62
N ALA A 59 -20.18 7.88 34.59
CA ALA A 59 -20.80 9.20 34.47
C ALA A 59 -20.31 10.14 35.59
N GLY A 60 -20.06 11.39 35.22
CA GLY A 60 -19.50 12.40 36.14
C GLY A 60 -17.96 12.45 36.15
N GLU A 61 -17.24 11.53 35.49
CA GLU A 61 -15.79 11.66 35.34
C GLU A 61 -15.42 12.79 34.40
N PRO A 62 -14.24 13.42 34.56
CA PRO A 62 -13.83 14.58 33.76
C PRO A 62 -13.48 14.22 32.33
N VAL A 63 -13.65 15.20 31.42
CA VAL A 63 -13.11 15.15 30.06
C VAL A 63 -12.22 16.38 29.87
N GLU A 64 -10.95 16.15 29.58
CA GLU A 64 -9.93 17.18 29.44
C GLU A 64 -9.66 17.50 27.97
N SER A 65 -9.67 18.79 27.64
CA SER A 65 -9.26 19.31 26.32
C SER A 65 -7.75 19.18 26.14
N THR A 66 -7.32 18.85 24.92
CA THR A 66 -5.90 18.92 24.52
C THR A 66 -5.58 20.16 23.68
N GLY A 67 -6.59 20.91 23.25
CA GLY A 67 -6.46 22.10 22.45
C GLY A 67 -6.10 21.88 20.97
N GLY A 68 -6.25 20.67 20.46
CA GLY A 68 -5.97 20.37 19.07
C GLY A 68 -6.47 18.99 18.60
N PRO A 69 -6.47 18.74 17.30
CA PRO A 69 -6.97 17.49 16.73
C PRO A 69 -6.04 16.30 17.00
N LEU A 70 -6.58 15.08 16.84
CA LEU A 70 -5.77 13.86 16.91
C LEU A 70 -4.66 13.93 15.86
N SER A 71 -3.41 13.91 16.34
CA SER A 71 -2.22 14.14 15.53
C SER A 71 -1.19 13.06 15.75
N VAL A 72 -0.37 12.83 14.73
CA VAL A 72 0.82 11.98 14.82
C VAL A 72 2.05 12.84 15.06
N THR A 73 3.05 12.26 15.70
CA THR A 73 4.38 12.84 15.86
C THR A 73 5.28 12.33 14.73
N LEU A 74 5.79 13.27 13.94
CA LEU A 74 6.59 13.00 12.73
C LEU A 74 8.03 13.41 12.98
N GLY A 75 8.95 12.46 12.93
CA GLY A 75 10.37 12.69 13.19
C GLY A 75 11.19 11.42 13.02
N PRO A 76 12.52 11.47 13.25
CA PRO A 76 13.36 10.29 13.18
C PRO A 76 12.98 9.27 14.28
N GLY A 77 13.03 7.97 13.93
CA GLY A 77 12.62 6.88 14.80
C GLY A 77 11.25 6.29 14.47
N ILE A 78 10.57 6.79 13.43
CA ILE A 78 9.35 6.16 12.90
C ILE A 78 9.67 4.83 12.23
N LEU A 79 10.70 4.79 11.39
CA LEU A 79 11.12 3.55 10.72
C LEU A 79 11.59 2.51 11.72
N ARG A 80 11.38 1.22 11.39
CA ARG A 80 11.59 0.05 12.25
C ARG A 80 10.60 -0.08 13.40
N ASN A 81 9.71 0.87 13.59
CA ASN A 81 8.77 0.85 14.71
C ASN A 81 7.47 0.13 14.33
N ILE A 82 6.75 -0.29 15.36
CA ILE A 82 5.45 -0.92 15.26
C ILE A 82 4.51 -0.11 16.13
N TYR A 83 3.51 0.49 15.49
CA TYR A 83 2.53 1.32 16.13
C TYR A 83 1.15 0.66 16.19
N ASP A 84 0.32 1.11 17.11
CA ASP A 84 -1.12 0.87 17.03
C ASP A 84 -1.82 1.92 16.15
N GLY A 85 -3.16 1.89 16.09
CA GLY A 85 -3.95 2.76 15.22
C GLY A 85 -3.83 4.27 15.52
N ILE A 86 -3.36 4.65 16.71
CA ILE A 86 -3.16 6.05 17.12
C ILE A 86 -1.70 6.41 17.39
N GLN A 87 -0.80 5.67 16.78
CA GLN A 87 0.66 5.85 16.88
C GLN A 87 1.22 5.63 18.29
N ARG A 88 0.67 4.72 19.08
CA ARG A 88 1.36 4.27 20.30
C ARG A 88 2.40 3.20 19.94
N PRO A 89 3.67 3.31 20.39
CA PRO A 89 4.73 2.36 20.06
C PRO A 89 4.55 1.07 20.85
N LEU A 90 4.14 -0.01 20.19
CA LEU A 90 3.85 -1.29 20.85
C LEU A 90 5.07 -1.92 21.55
N PRO A 91 6.30 -1.88 21.00
CA PRO A 91 7.47 -2.41 21.70
C PRO A 91 7.79 -1.68 23.02
N ALA A 92 7.64 -0.35 23.05
CA ALA A 92 7.86 0.43 24.27
C ALA A 92 6.79 0.14 25.34
N ILE A 93 5.54 -0.01 24.92
CA ILE A 93 4.44 -0.41 25.81
C ILE A 93 4.70 -1.79 26.42
N GLU A 94 5.15 -2.77 25.61
CA GLU A 94 5.48 -4.11 26.09
C GLU A 94 6.62 -4.10 27.13
N GLN A 95 7.64 -3.29 26.90
CA GLN A 95 8.77 -3.15 27.86
C GLN A 95 8.34 -2.57 29.21
N HIS A 96 7.42 -1.61 29.22
CA HIS A 96 7.00 -0.92 30.44
C HIS A 96 5.82 -1.60 31.15
N MET A 97 4.91 -2.23 30.42
CA MET A 97 3.64 -2.76 30.95
C MET A 97 3.48 -4.28 30.79
N GLY A 98 4.40 -4.94 30.07
CA GLY A 98 4.30 -6.37 29.76
C GLY A 98 3.36 -6.67 28.60
N SER A 99 2.85 -7.91 28.54
CA SER A 99 2.11 -8.45 27.40
C SER A 99 0.69 -7.88 27.23
N PHE A 100 0.21 -7.03 28.13
CA PHE A 100 -1.12 -6.43 28.06
C PHE A 100 -1.02 -4.91 28.03
N ILE A 101 -1.75 -4.29 27.10
CA ILE A 101 -1.86 -2.83 27.01
C ILE A 101 -2.83 -2.37 28.11
N GLU A 102 -2.32 -1.66 29.09
CA GLU A 102 -3.15 -1.04 30.11
C GLU A 102 -3.92 0.17 29.54
N ARG A 103 -5.11 0.40 30.05
CA ARG A 103 -5.92 1.56 29.65
C ARG A 103 -5.27 2.87 30.09
N GLY A 104 -5.32 3.86 29.20
CA GLY A 104 -4.67 5.15 29.44
C GLY A 104 -3.15 5.10 29.35
N ALA A 105 -2.60 4.07 28.70
CA ALA A 105 -1.17 3.98 28.43
C ALA A 105 -0.72 5.13 27.51
N HIS A 106 0.15 5.98 28.04
CA HIS A 106 0.72 7.12 27.32
C HIS A 106 2.22 6.94 27.19
N GLU A 107 2.63 6.36 26.08
CA GLU A 107 4.03 6.32 25.67
C GLU A 107 4.28 7.33 24.56
N PRO A 108 5.40 8.07 24.59
CA PRO A 108 5.79 8.93 23.48
C PRO A 108 5.88 8.14 22.17
N SER A 109 5.33 8.70 21.09
CA SER A 109 5.34 8.03 19.77
C SER A 109 6.74 7.82 19.20
N LEU A 110 7.69 8.66 19.60
CA LEU A 110 9.13 8.54 19.27
C LEU A 110 9.91 8.36 20.56
N ASP A 111 11.04 7.66 20.48
CA ASP A 111 11.98 7.55 21.59
C ASP A 111 12.64 8.92 21.87
N GLU A 112 12.22 9.57 22.97
CA GLU A 112 12.71 10.89 23.35
C GLU A 112 14.11 10.86 23.94
N ALA A 113 14.63 9.69 24.33
CA ALA A 113 15.97 9.51 24.85
C ALA A 113 17.00 9.22 23.75
N ALA A 114 16.55 8.74 22.61
CA ALA A 114 17.42 8.43 21.48
C ALA A 114 18.08 9.71 20.94
N LYS A 115 19.37 9.61 20.63
CA LYS A 115 20.15 10.70 20.03
C LYS A 115 20.42 10.41 18.57
N TRP A 116 20.30 11.46 17.77
CA TRP A 116 20.48 11.44 16.33
C TRP A 116 21.62 12.37 15.94
N ASP A 117 22.52 11.92 15.08
CA ASP A 117 23.63 12.73 14.57
C ASP A 117 23.10 13.69 13.49
N VAL A 118 22.94 14.95 13.89
CA VAL A 118 22.27 15.97 13.09
C VAL A 118 23.29 16.82 12.34
N THR A 119 23.07 16.99 11.05
CA THR A 119 23.76 17.96 10.20
C THR A 119 22.78 19.08 9.85
N VAL A 120 23.07 20.29 10.32
CA VAL A 120 22.25 21.48 10.03
C VAL A 120 22.63 22.04 8.67
N THR A 121 21.65 22.32 7.81
CA THR A 121 21.89 22.76 6.42
C THR A 121 21.64 24.24 6.18
N VAL A 122 21.18 24.98 7.19
CA VAL A 122 20.81 26.40 7.12
C VAL A 122 21.68 27.25 8.04
N ARG A 123 21.68 28.56 7.82
CA ARG A 123 22.45 29.53 8.58
C ARG A 123 21.55 30.61 9.18
N GLN A 124 22.04 31.25 10.22
CA GLN A 124 21.38 32.44 10.77
C GLN A 124 21.26 33.52 9.70
N GLY A 125 20.07 34.11 9.57
CA GLY A 125 19.73 35.11 8.56
C GLY A 125 19.06 34.52 7.30
N ASP A 126 19.08 33.20 7.10
CA ASP A 126 18.36 32.58 5.99
C ASP A 126 16.84 32.73 6.17
N THR A 127 16.13 32.90 5.06
CA THR A 127 14.67 32.89 5.07
C THR A 127 14.18 31.50 4.66
N LEU A 128 13.42 30.86 5.54
CA LEU A 128 12.85 29.54 5.32
C LEU A 128 11.34 29.63 5.07
N THR A 129 10.90 28.88 4.07
CA THR A 129 9.49 28.67 3.77
C THR A 129 9.03 27.27 4.18
N ALA A 130 7.73 27.07 4.25
CA ALA A 130 7.13 25.79 4.56
C ALA A 130 7.71 24.65 3.71
N GLY A 131 8.02 23.53 4.33
CA GLY A 131 8.54 22.33 3.69
C GLY A 131 10.04 22.34 3.37
N GLN A 132 10.76 23.45 3.55
CA GLN A 132 12.20 23.47 3.33
C GLN A 132 12.95 22.63 4.36
N ILE A 133 14.00 21.95 3.89
CA ILE A 133 14.85 21.10 4.73
C ILE A 133 15.84 22.01 5.47
N TYR A 134 15.91 21.89 6.80
CA TYR A 134 16.83 22.65 7.63
C TYR A 134 17.88 21.79 8.33
N ALA A 135 17.67 20.47 8.40
CA ALA A 135 18.62 19.54 8.97
C ALA A 135 18.40 18.13 8.41
N THR A 136 19.42 17.30 8.48
CA THR A 136 19.35 15.88 8.13
C THR A 136 20.00 15.03 9.21
N CYS A 137 19.56 13.79 9.34
CA CYS A 137 20.19 12.79 10.19
C CYS A 137 19.98 11.38 9.61
N PRO A 138 20.91 10.43 9.83
CA PRO A 138 20.71 9.05 9.44
C PRO A 138 19.67 8.40 10.36
N GLU A 139 18.48 8.10 9.85
CA GLU A 139 17.44 7.42 10.61
C GLU A 139 17.68 5.92 10.68
N THR A 140 17.99 5.33 9.53
CA THR A 140 18.38 3.93 9.40
C THR A 140 19.57 3.83 8.45
N PRO A 141 20.27 2.66 8.37
CA PRO A 141 21.33 2.49 7.39
C PRO A 141 20.89 2.67 5.93
N ALA A 142 19.58 2.60 5.66
CA ALA A 142 19.00 2.72 4.32
C ALA A 142 18.43 4.12 4.03
N ILE A 143 18.01 4.86 5.04
CA ILE A 143 17.21 6.09 4.89
C ILE A 143 17.81 7.24 5.70
N GLU A 144 18.05 8.34 5.02
CA GLU A 144 18.37 9.64 5.61
C GLU A 144 17.08 10.40 5.95
N HIS A 145 16.93 10.77 7.20
CA HIS A 145 15.82 11.61 7.62
C HIS A 145 16.10 13.08 7.31
N ARG A 146 15.15 13.75 6.68
CA ARG A 146 15.24 15.16 6.28
C ARG A 146 14.23 15.96 7.09
N CYS A 147 14.71 16.76 8.02
CA CYS A 147 13.86 17.58 8.87
C CYS A 147 13.38 18.80 8.08
N MET A 148 12.07 18.95 7.98
CA MET A 148 11.41 19.99 7.17
C MET A 148 10.69 21.00 8.05
N VAL A 149 10.69 22.25 7.61
CA VAL A 149 9.87 23.30 8.21
C VAL A 149 8.40 22.87 8.13
N PRO A 150 7.63 22.89 9.24
CA PRO A 150 6.22 22.55 9.21
C PRO A 150 5.46 23.34 8.16
N PRO A 151 4.44 22.76 7.49
CA PRO A 151 3.70 23.43 6.41
C PRO A 151 3.02 24.74 6.77
N THR A 152 2.84 25.02 8.07
CA THR A 152 2.19 26.22 8.59
C THR A 152 3.19 27.30 9.07
N VAL A 153 4.48 27.04 8.93
CA VAL A 153 5.55 27.90 9.47
C VAL A 153 6.43 28.45 8.34
N SER A 154 6.78 29.71 8.44
CA SER A 154 7.81 30.34 7.60
C SER A 154 8.42 31.54 8.36
N GLY A 155 9.66 31.89 8.07
CA GLY A 155 10.31 33.03 8.74
C GLY A 155 11.80 33.10 8.48
N THR A 156 12.45 34.04 9.14
CA THR A 156 13.89 34.23 9.07
C THR A 156 14.58 33.54 10.25
N VAL A 157 15.66 32.83 9.97
CA VAL A 157 16.45 32.10 10.96
C VAL A 157 17.12 33.07 11.92
N THR A 158 16.79 32.97 13.20
CA THR A 158 17.37 33.81 14.27
C THR A 158 18.47 33.09 15.02
N TRP A 159 18.40 31.77 15.10
CA TRP A 159 19.39 30.94 15.79
C TRP A 159 19.47 29.55 15.17
N VAL A 160 20.64 28.95 15.19
CA VAL A 160 20.94 27.62 14.65
C VAL A 160 21.82 26.86 15.65
N ALA A 161 21.53 25.59 15.88
CA ALA A 161 22.38 24.70 16.65
C ALA A 161 23.63 24.29 15.83
N ASP A 162 24.70 23.93 16.51
CA ASP A 162 25.87 23.31 15.89
C ASP A 162 25.56 21.89 15.44
N ASN A 163 26.32 21.36 14.48
CA ASN A 163 26.24 19.95 14.12
C ASN A 163 26.62 19.09 15.33
N GLY A 164 25.81 18.08 15.62
CA GLY A 164 26.02 17.25 16.80
C GLY A 164 24.92 16.24 17.02
N SER A 165 24.91 15.64 18.18
CA SER A 165 23.99 14.58 18.56
C SER A 165 22.87 15.14 19.43
N TYR A 166 21.62 15.05 18.94
CA TYR A 166 20.45 15.65 19.58
C TYR A 166 19.29 14.66 19.71
N THR A 167 18.47 14.89 20.73
CA THR A 167 17.18 14.19 20.87
C THR A 167 16.11 14.85 19.99
N VAL A 168 14.96 14.20 19.83
CA VAL A 168 13.88 14.71 18.98
C VAL A 168 13.22 16.00 19.49
N ASN A 169 13.37 16.33 20.77
CA ASN A 169 12.75 17.49 21.41
C ASN A 169 13.73 18.66 21.58
N GLU A 170 15.03 18.48 21.35
CA GLU A 170 16.02 19.57 21.47
C GLU A 170 15.88 20.58 20.33
N PRO A 171 16.00 21.88 20.61
CA PRO A 171 15.93 22.93 19.58
C PRO A 171 17.08 22.80 18.56
N ILE A 172 16.76 22.86 17.28
CA ILE A 172 17.75 22.82 16.19
C ILE A 172 17.82 24.18 15.46
N VAL A 173 16.67 24.79 15.18
CA VAL A 173 16.58 26.08 14.50
C VAL A 173 15.48 26.91 15.16
N LYS A 174 15.70 28.21 15.29
CA LYS A 174 14.67 29.18 15.65
C LYS A 174 14.39 30.13 14.51
N LEU A 175 13.12 30.40 14.25
CA LEU A 175 12.64 31.27 13.21
C LEU A 175 11.83 32.41 13.82
N SER A 176 11.94 33.62 13.24
CA SER A 176 10.99 34.70 13.48
C SER A 176 10.11 34.89 12.26
N ASP A 177 8.77 34.77 12.42
CA ASP A 177 7.83 35.00 11.35
C ASP A 177 7.65 36.52 11.04
N ALA A 178 6.85 36.82 10.00
CA ALA A 178 6.57 38.19 9.58
C ALA A 178 5.86 39.04 10.67
N LYS A 179 5.27 38.39 11.69
CA LYS A 179 4.62 39.05 12.84
C LYS A 179 5.54 39.17 14.05
N GLY A 180 6.80 38.75 13.93
CA GLY A 180 7.78 38.73 15.02
C GLY A 180 7.60 37.60 16.04
N LYS A 181 6.74 36.61 15.74
CA LYS A 181 6.59 35.44 16.60
C LYS A 181 7.74 34.48 16.37
N GLU A 182 8.36 34.03 17.47
CA GLU A 182 9.41 33.00 17.42
C GLU A 182 8.79 31.58 17.31
N HIS A 183 9.34 30.81 16.38
CA HIS A 183 9.03 29.39 16.20
C HIS A 183 10.30 28.58 16.43
N THR A 184 10.24 27.60 17.32
CA THR A 184 11.34 26.68 17.59
C THR A 184 11.13 25.41 16.81
N LEU A 185 12.07 25.04 15.95
CA LEU A 185 12.07 23.80 15.19
C LEU A 185 12.97 22.78 15.89
N THR A 186 12.43 21.59 16.09
CA THR A 186 13.12 20.42 16.62
C THR A 186 13.21 19.34 15.54
N LEU A 187 13.68 18.15 15.84
CA LEU A 187 13.70 17.05 14.87
C LEU A 187 12.31 16.47 14.58
N CYS A 188 11.30 16.81 15.36
CA CYS A 188 9.94 16.30 15.17
C CYS A 188 8.92 17.43 15.01
N GLN A 189 7.77 17.08 14.43
CA GLN A 189 6.61 17.94 14.28
C GLN A 189 5.33 17.13 14.44
N LYS A 190 4.22 17.78 14.83
CA LYS A 190 2.91 17.15 14.91
C LYS A 190 2.08 17.50 13.70
N TRP A 191 1.28 16.55 13.21
CA TRP A 191 0.34 16.75 12.11
C TRP A 191 -0.96 16.00 12.34
N PRO A 192 -2.13 16.64 12.10
CA PRO A 192 -3.44 15.99 12.22
C PRO A 192 -3.60 14.86 11.22
N ILE A 193 -4.03 13.68 11.68
CA ILE A 193 -4.12 12.49 10.81
C ILE A 193 -5.18 12.61 9.71
N ARG A 194 -6.24 13.38 9.96
CA ARG A 194 -7.35 13.54 9.01
C ARG A 194 -7.12 14.64 7.97
N THR A 195 -6.09 15.44 8.14
CA THR A 195 -5.74 16.53 7.21
C THR A 195 -4.62 16.08 6.28
N PRO A 196 -4.86 16.05 4.95
CA PRO A 196 -3.80 15.76 3.99
C PRO A 196 -2.63 16.75 4.13
N ARG A 197 -1.40 16.26 4.00
CA ARG A 197 -0.24 17.15 3.98
C ARG A 197 -0.15 17.87 2.62
N PRO A 198 0.09 19.18 2.62
CA PRO A 198 0.10 19.97 1.39
C PRO A 198 1.33 19.64 0.53
N SER A 199 1.17 19.82 -0.76
CA SER A 199 2.24 19.75 -1.76
C SER A 199 2.18 21.01 -2.65
N ALA A 200 3.27 21.32 -3.35
CA ALA A 200 3.31 22.45 -4.26
C ALA A 200 2.47 22.21 -5.52
N GLU A 201 2.55 21.01 -6.05
CA GLU A 201 1.86 20.62 -7.28
C GLU A 201 1.56 19.11 -7.27
N ARG A 202 0.38 18.75 -7.76
CA ARG A 202 0.02 17.35 -8.02
C ARG A 202 0.31 17.05 -9.49
N MET A 203 1.14 16.04 -9.72
CA MET A 203 1.65 15.69 -11.05
C MET A 203 1.06 14.37 -11.53
N THR A 204 1.00 14.20 -12.86
CA THR A 204 0.79 12.87 -13.44
C THR A 204 2.05 12.02 -13.25
N SER A 205 1.88 10.79 -12.80
CA SER A 205 3.05 9.92 -12.57
C SER A 205 3.75 9.58 -13.88
N PRO A 206 5.07 9.79 -13.99
CA PRO A 206 5.81 9.51 -15.20
C PRO A 206 6.23 8.04 -15.34
N ARG A 207 6.07 7.21 -14.30
CA ARG A 207 6.65 5.86 -14.25
C ARG A 207 5.83 4.87 -13.41
N PRO A 208 5.92 3.56 -13.71
CA PRO A 208 5.25 2.53 -12.92
C PRO A 208 5.93 2.34 -11.55
N LEU A 209 5.16 1.80 -10.60
CA LEU A 209 5.69 1.14 -9.42
C LEU A 209 6.09 -0.28 -9.85
N ILE A 210 7.39 -0.55 -9.91
CA ILE A 210 7.90 -1.85 -10.34
C ILE A 210 7.83 -2.83 -9.17
N THR A 211 7.15 -3.96 -9.37
CA THR A 211 6.91 -4.95 -8.31
C THR A 211 7.71 -6.24 -8.49
N GLY A 212 8.24 -6.48 -9.69
CA GLY A 212 8.87 -7.75 -10.04
C GLY A 212 7.87 -8.90 -10.23
N GLN A 213 6.56 -8.62 -10.12
CA GLN A 213 5.49 -9.57 -10.38
C GLN A 213 5.00 -9.41 -11.82
N ARG A 214 5.18 -10.44 -12.65
CA ARG A 214 4.87 -10.37 -14.08
C ARG A 214 3.43 -9.96 -14.37
N VAL A 215 2.47 -10.54 -13.67
CA VAL A 215 1.05 -10.23 -13.87
C VAL A 215 0.73 -8.76 -13.54
N ILE A 216 1.41 -8.17 -12.59
CA ILE A 216 1.23 -6.76 -12.22
C ILE A 216 1.98 -5.87 -13.21
N ASP A 217 3.29 -6.05 -13.33
CA ASP A 217 4.14 -5.12 -14.08
C ASP A 217 3.81 -5.08 -15.58
N THR A 218 3.34 -6.20 -16.15
CA THR A 218 2.99 -6.28 -17.57
C THR A 218 1.51 -6.09 -17.83
N MET A 219 0.66 -6.84 -17.12
CA MET A 219 -0.77 -6.87 -17.46
C MET A 219 -1.55 -5.72 -16.81
N PHE A 220 -1.29 -5.44 -15.54
CA PHE A 220 -2.05 -4.48 -14.74
C PHE A 220 -1.15 -3.56 -13.92
N PRO A 221 -0.29 -2.76 -14.55
CA PRO A 221 0.68 -1.93 -13.86
C PRO A 221 0.02 -0.85 -13.01
N LEU A 222 0.63 -0.58 -11.87
CA LEU A 222 0.32 0.54 -10.99
C LEU A 222 1.30 1.68 -11.28
N ALA A 223 0.79 2.87 -11.50
CA ALA A 223 1.66 4.05 -11.56
C ALA A 223 2.20 4.37 -10.17
N LYS A 224 3.46 4.79 -10.09
CA LYS A 224 4.04 5.29 -8.84
C LYS A 224 3.26 6.52 -8.37
N GLY A 225 2.72 6.46 -7.17
CA GLY A 225 1.75 7.45 -6.69
C GLY A 225 0.28 7.16 -7.03
N GLY A 226 0.02 6.00 -7.65
CA GLY A 226 -1.34 5.55 -7.97
C GLY A 226 -2.03 4.81 -6.82
N ALA A 227 -3.29 4.47 -7.04
CA ALA A 227 -4.10 3.69 -6.13
C ALA A 227 -4.56 2.38 -6.77
N ALA A 228 -4.35 1.28 -6.08
CA ALA A 228 -4.79 -0.06 -6.47
C ALA A 228 -5.65 -0.72 -5.40
N ALA A 229 -6.59 -1.53 -5.82
CA ALA A 229 -7.36 -2.41 -4.94
C ALA A 229 -7.02 -3.88 -5.20
N ILE A 230 -6.91 -4.66 -4.13
CA ILE A 230 -6.78 -6.13 -4.18
C ILE A 230 -8.02 -6.72 -3.51
N PRO A 231 -9.12 -6.91 -4.23
CA PRO A 231 -10.27 -7.61 -3.68
C PRO A 231 -10.11 -9.11 -3.78
N GLY A 232 -10.47 -9.80 -2.73
CA GLY A 232 -10.46 -11.27 -2.72
C GLY A 232 -10.99 -11.85 -1.42
N GLY A 233 -11.66 -12.99 -1.50
CA GLY A 233 -12.13 -13.72 -0.35
C GLY A 233 -11.01 -14.29 0.51
N PHE A 234 -11.38 -14.90 1.62
CA PHE A 234 -10.41 -15.58 2.48
C PHE A 234 -9.67 -16.70 1.72
N GLY A 235 -8.36 -16.80 1.94
CA GLY A 235 -7.49 -17.83 1.34
C GLY A 235 -7.09 -17.60 -0.12
N THR A 236 -7.42 -16.45 -0.71
CA THR A 236 -7.01 -16.11 -2.09
C THR A 236 -5.60 -15.53 -2.21
N GLY A 237 -4.90 -15.32 -1.10
CA GLY A 237 -3.52 -14.84 -1.08
C GLY A 237 -3.35 -13.32 -1.09
N LYS A 238 -4.34 -12.55 -0.62
CA LYS A 238 -4.25 -11.07 -0.49
C LYS A 238 -3.00 -10.63 0.25
N THR A 239 -2.86 -11.08 1.49
CA THR A 239 -1.76 -10.74 2.39
C THR A 239 -0.41 -11.12 1.78
N MET A 240 -0.30 -12.33 1.21
CA MET A 240 0.92 -12.79 0.54
C MET A 240 1.28 -11.93 -0.67
N THR A 241 0.29 -11.51 -1.46
CA THR A 241 0.52 -10.62 -2.61
C THR A 241 1.03 -9.26 -2.15
N GLN A 242 0.44 -8.69 -1.09
CA GLN A 242 0.91 -7.42 -0.51
C GLN A 242 2.32 -7.55 0.09
N HIS A 243 2.64 -8.66 0.77
CA HIS A 243 3.99 -8.91 1.29
C HIS A 243 5.03 -9.01 0.16
N GLN A 244 4.71 -9.69 -0.93
CA GLN A 244 5.59 -9.77 -2.10
C GLN A 244 5.82 -8.39 -2.73
N ILE A 245 4.78 -7.58 -2.85
CA ILE A 245 4.91 -6.21 -3.34
C ILE A 245 5.75 -5.37 -2.38
N ALA A 246 5.50 -5.44 -1.07
CA ALA A 246 6.27 -4.71 -0.07
C ALA A 246 7.76 -5.06 -0.11
N LYS A 247 8.08 -6.36 -0.27
CA LYS A 247 9.46 -6.85 -0.33
C LYS A 247 10.21 -6.35 -1.57
N TRP A 248 9.56 -6.38 -2.73
CA TRP A 248 10.24 -6.26 -4.01
C TRP A 248 9.99 -4.94 -4.75
N CYS A 249 8.94 -4.18 -4.40
CA CYS A 249 8.66 -2.94 -5.10
C CYS A 249 9.78 -1.91 -4.96
N ASP A 250 9.89 -1.06 -5.96
CA ASP A 250 10.91 -0.01 -6.02
C ASP A 250 10.55 1.27 -5.23
N ALA A 251 9.63 1.18 -4.29
CA ALA A 251 9.37 2.23 -3.32
C ALA A 251 10.52 2.34 -2.30
N ASP A 252 10.78 3.56 -1.83
CA ASP A 252 11.83 3.80 -0.83
C ASP A 252 11.36 3.44 0.58
N ILE A 253 10.10 3.74 0.88
CA ILE A 253 9.47 3.56 2.19
C ILE A 253 8.23 2.69 2.04
N ILE A 254 8.08 1.75 2.96
CA ILE A 254 6.90 0.87 3.08
C ILE A 254 6.16 1.19 4.35
N ILE A 255 4.87 1.47 4.23
CA ILE A 255 3.95 1.59 5.35
C ILE A 255 2.94 0.44 5.26
N TYR A 256 3.01 -0.50 6.18
CA TYR A 256 2.07 -1.62 6.21
C TYR A 256 1.08 -1.44 7.36
N VAL A 257 -0.20 -1.38 7.03
CA VAL A 257 -1.28 -1.19 8.00
C VAL A 257 -2.13 -2.45 8.05
N GLY A 258 -2.02 -3.19 9.14
CA GLY A 258 -2.94 -4.28 9.48
C GLY A 258 -4.17 -3.71 10.18
N CYS A 259 -5.24 -3.52 9.44
CA CYS A 259 -6.48 -2.93 9.92
C CYS A 259 -7.51 -4.02 10.21
N GLY A 260 -7.69 -4.38 11.46
CA GLY A 260 -8.66 -5.39 11.89
C GLY A 260 -8.28 -6.83 11.55
N GLU A 261 -7.03 -7.07 11.21
CA GLU A 261 -6.52 -8.41 10.94
C GLU A 261 -6.30 -9.23 12.22
N ARG A 262 -6.13 -10.53 12.05
CA ARG A 262 -5.90 -11.43 13.19
C ARG A 262 -4.51 -11.21 13.78
N GLY A 263 -4.40 -11.31 15.10
CA GLY A 263 -3.14 -11.14 15.80
C GLY A 263 -2.02 -12.06 15.31
N ASN A 264 -2.34 -13.32 14.99
CA ASN A 264 -1.38 -14.27 14.44
C ASN A 264 -0.87 -13.89 13.04
N GLU A 265 -1.73 -13.32 12.18
CA GLU A 265 -1.33 -12.84 10.84
C GLU A 265 -0.40 -11.62 10.96
N MET A 266 -0.70 -10.71 11.90
CA MET A 266 0.17 -9.58 12.19
C MET A 266 1.52 -10.00 12.78
N THR A 267 1.54 -10.99 13.66
CA THR A 267 2.79 -11.54 14.20
C THR A 267 3.62 -12.20 13.11
N GLN A 268 2.99 -12.94 12.21
CA GLN A 268 3.67 -13.54 11.06
C GLN A 268 4.24 -12.45 10.13
N ALA A 269 3.46 -11.42 9.81
CA ALA A 269 3.93 -10.28 9.01
C ALA A 269 5.14 -9.61 9.65
N LEU A 270 5.09 -9.35 10.95
CA LEU A 270 6.20 -8.78 11.70
C LEU A 270 7.45 -9.63 11.63
N GLN A 271 7.31 -10.95 11.85
CA GLN A 271 8.43 -11.87 11.77
C GLN A 271 9.02 -11.91 10.36
N GLU A 272 8.19 -12.04 9.34
CA GLU A 272 8.63 -12.04 7.95
C GLU A 272 9.37 -10.74 7.58
N PHE A 273 8.83 -9.57 7.91
CA PHE A 273 9.49 -8.30 7.62
C PHE A 273 10.82 -8.12 8.41
N SER A 274 10.91 -8.66 9.61
CA SER A 274 12.12 -8.59 10.43
C SER A 274 13.24 -9.50 9.90
N GLU A 275 12.89 -10.66 9.37
CA GLU A 275 13.84 -11.66 8.84
C GLU A 275 14.25 -11.38 7.38
N LEU A 276 13.42 -10.66 6.63
CA LEU A 276 13.68 -10.38 5.23
C LEU A 276 14.78 -9.35 5.03
N VAL A 277 15.64 -9.64 4.06
CA VAL A 277 16.67 -8.73 3.58
C VAL A 277 16.13 -8.01 2.33
N ASP A 278 16.26 -6.70 2.32
CA ASP A 278 15.95 -5.89 1.13
C ASP A 278 16.95 -6.24 0.01
N PRO A 279 16.50 -6.80 -1.11
CA PRO A 279 17.38 -7.24 -2.18
C PRO A 279 18.15 -6.11 -2.85
N ARG A 280 17.68 -4.87 -2.73
CA ARG A 280 18.31 -3.69 -3.33
C ARG A 280 19.46 -3.15 -2.48
N THR A 281 19.33 -3.21 -1.17
CA THR A 281 20.29 -2.61 -0.23
C THR A 281 21.14 -3.64 0.50
N GLY A 282 20.73 -4.92 0.52
CA GLY A 282 21.34 -5.97 1.32
C GLY A 282 21.16 -5.81 2.83
N LYS A 283 20.29 -4.88 3.25
CA LYS A 283 19.99 -4.56 4.65
C LYS A 283 18.61 -5.10 5.04
N SER A 284 18.24 -5.03 6.32
CA SER A 284 16.93 -5.46 6.78
C SER A 284 15.81 -4.68 6.07
N LEU A 285 14.75 -5.38 5.65
CA LEU A 285 13.56 -4.73 5.08
C LEU A 285 12.93 -3.76 6.07
N MET A 286 13.02 -4.02 7.37
CA MET A 286 12.54 -3.12 8.43
C MET A 286 13.22 -1.76 8.42
N ASP A 287 14.43 -1.63 7.86
CA ASP A 287 15.13 -0.35 7.78
C ASP A 287 14.40 0.72 6.95
N ARG A 288 13.47 0.30 6.12
CA ARG A 288 12.61 1.17 5.31
C ARG A 288 11.12 0.95 5.53
N THR A 289 10.75 0.25 6.60
CA THR A 289 9.36 -0.18 6.84
C THR A 289 8.85 0.35 8.18
N VAL A 290 7.57 0.72 8.19
CA VAL A 290 6.78 1.00 9.40
C VAL A 290 5.59 0.06 9.40
N LEU A 291 5.31 -0.57 10.54
CA LEU A 291 4.14 -1.41 10.74
C LEU A 291 3.13 -0.70 11.65
N ILE A 292 1.88 -0.70 11.25
CA ILE A 292 0.76 -0.27 12.09
C ILE A 292 -0.13 -1.48 12.30
N ALA A 293 -0.20 -1.94 13.55
CA ALA A 293 -0.93 -3.13 13.93
C ALA A 293 -2.17 -2.73 14.74
N ASN A 294 -3.34 -2.78 14.11
CA ASN A 294 -4.61 -2.74 14.81
C ASN A 294 -5.33 -4.06 14.57
N THR A 295 -5.19 -4.98 15.53
CA THR A 295 -5.78 -6.32 15.42
C THR A 295 -7.28 -6.31 15.67
N SER A 296 -7.96 -7.38 15.30
CA SER A 296 -9.42 -7.50 15.39
C SER A 296 -9.99 -7.41 16.83
N ASN A 297 -9.16 -7.67 17.84
CA ASN A 297 -9.51 -7.55 19.25
C ASN A 297 -9.19 -6.18 19.87
N MET A 298 -8.56 -5.28 19.12
CA MET A 298 -8.32 -3.90 19.55
C MET A 298 -9.56 -3.01 19.34
N PRO A 299 -9.64 -1.85 19.99
CA PRO A 299 -10.80 -0.97 19.92
C PRO A 299 -11.16 -0.53 18.50
N VAL A 300 -12.46 -0.47 18.21
CA VAL A 300 -13.01 -0.15 16.89
C VAL A 300 -12.60 1.23 16.40
N ALA A 301 -12.59 2.21 17.29
CA ALA A 301 -12.20 3.58 16.96
C ALA A 301 -10.74 3.69 16.53
N ALA A 302 -9.83 2.99 17.20
CA ALA A 302 -8.43 2.92 16.81
C ALA A 302 -8.25 2.23 15.46
N ARG A 303 -9.10 1.26 15.14
CA ARG A 303 -9.14 0.64 13.79
C ARG A 303 -9.51 1.65 12.72
N GLU A 304 -10.50 2.48 12.97
CA GLU A 304 -10.89 3.56 12.05
C GLU A 304 -9.74 4.56 11.85
N ALA A 305 -9.03 4.95 12.90
CA ALA A 305 -7.92 5.89 12.81
C ALA A 305 -6.67 5.32 12.13
N SER A 306 -6.44 4.00 12.18
CA SER A 306 -5.20 3.36 11.74
C SER A 306 -4.81 3.67 10.30
N ILE A 307 -5.78 3.72 9.39
CA ILE A 307 -5.57 4.05 7.98
C ILE A 307 -5.09 5.50 7.81
N TYR A 308 -5.68 6.43 8.54
CA TYR A 308 -5.27 7.84 8.50
C TYR A 308 -3.88 8.06 9.11
N THR A 309 -3.57 7.33 10.17
CA THR A 309 -2.22 7.32 10.75
C THR A 309 -1.20 6.85 9.70
N GLY A 310 -1.46 5.73 9.04
CA GLY A 310 -0.58 5.18 8.01
C GLY A 310 -0.36 6.11 6.84
N ILE A 311 -1.42 6.69 6.28
CA ILE A 311 -1.29 7.58 5.13
C ILE A 311 -0.57 8.89 5.49
N THR A 312 -0.75 9.38 6.72
CA THR A 312 -0.03 10.57 7.18
C THR A 312 1.47 10.32 7.30
N LEU A 313 1.88 9.17 7.81
CA LEU A 313 3.30 8.77 7.83
C LEU A 313 3.86 8.65 6.42
N ALA A 314 3.11 8.06 5.49
CA ALA A 314 3.51 7.96 4.09
C ALA A 314 3.70 9.35 3.44
N GLU A 315 2.78 10.28 3.65
CA GLU A 315 2.87 11.65 3.16
C GLU A 315 4.07 12.40 3.75
N TYR A 316 4.42 12.15 5.00
CA TYR A 316 5.58 12.77 5.63
C TYR A 316 6.89 12.39 4.93
N TYR A 317 7.10 11.10 4.63
CA TYR A 317 8.28 10.66 3.88
C TYR A 317 8.23 11.09 2.41
N ARG A 318 7.04 11.16 1.81
CA ARG A 318 6.86 11.76 0.48
C ARG A 318 7.39 13.20 0.45
N ASP A 319 7.07 14.00 1.47
CA ASP A 319 7.48 15.41 1.55
C ASP A 319 9.01 15.58 1.64
N MET A 320 9.73 14.55 2.09
CA MET A 320 11.20 14.51 2.02
C MET A 320 11.76 14.22 0.63
N GLY A 321 10.89 13.88 -0.35
CA GLY A 321 11.29 13.47 -1.70
C GLY A 321 11.43 11.96 -1.88
N TYR A 322 10.92 11.14 -0.96
CA TYR A 322 10.87 9.69 -1.09
C TYR A 322 9.60 9.23 -1.78
N HIS A 323 9.66 8.02 -2.33
CA HIS A 323 8.51 7.32 -2.86
C HIS A 323 8.04 6.30 -1.83
N ALA A 324 6.89 6.56 -1.22
CA ALA A 324 6.29 5.67 -0.24
C ALA A 324 5.23 4.78 -0.88
N ALA A 325 5.16 3.53 -0.45
CA ALA A 325 4.06 2.63 -0.76
C ALA A 325 3.35 2.22 0.54
N MET A 326 2.04 2.45 0.59
CA MET A 326 1.21 2.07 1.71
C MET A 326 0.34 0.87 1.34
N MET A 327 0.42 -0.19 2.13
CA MET A 327 -0.46 -1.35 2.04
C MET A 327 -1.45 -1.32 3.20
N ALA A 328 -2.74 -1.39 2.91
CA ALA A 328 -3.80 -1.47 3.91
C ALA A 328 -4.48 -2.85 3.82
N ASP A 329 -4.37 -3.64 4.86
CA ASP A 329 -5.00 -4.96 4.98
C ASP A 329 -5.88 -5.01 6.23
N SER A 330 -7.19 -4.87 6.16
CA SER A 330 -7.96 -4.62 4.95
C SER A 330 -8.88 -3.40 5.11
N THR A 331 -9.17 -2.70 4.03
CA THR A 331 -10.11 -1.57 4.03
C THR A 331 -11.55 -2.00 4.33
N SER A 332 -11.90 -3.27 4.13
CA SER A 332 -13.19 -3.83 4.54
C SER A 332 -13.37 -3.76 6.06
N ARG A 333 -12.32 -4.05 6.83
CA ARG A 333 -12.37 -3.98 8.30
C ARG A 333 -12.45 -2.53 8.79
N TRP A 334 -11.84 -1.62 8.07
CA TRP A 334 -12.02 -0.19 8.31
C TRP A 334 -13.46 0.25 8.05
N ALA A 335 -14.08 -0.18 6.96
CA ALA A 335 -15.47 0.09 6.66
C ALA A 335 -16.43 -0.52 7.71
N GLU A 336 -16.15 -1.73 8.20
CA GLU A 336 -16.87 -2.34 9.31
C GLU A 336 -16.78 -1.49 10.59
N ALA A 337 -15.62 -0.90 10.87
CA ALA A 337 -15.46 0.03 11.99
C ALA A 337 -16.35 1.27 11.82
N LEU A 338 -16.40 1.86 10.63
CA LEU A 338 -17.31 2.96 10.35
C LEU A 338 -18.79 2.56 10.54
N ARG A 339 -19.17 1.36 10.09
CA ARG A 339 -20.53 0.83 10.29
C ARG A 339 -20.88 0.66 11.76
N GLU A 340 -19.97 0.14 12.56
CA GLU A 340 -20.19 -0.03 14.00
C GLU A 340 -20.34 1.31 14.70
N ILE A 341 -19.48 2.28 14.40
CA ILE A 341 -19.52 3.63 15.00
C ILE A 341 -20.82 4.33 14.63
N SER A 342 -21.20 4.33 13.34
CA SER A 342 -22.44 4.96 12.88
C SER A 342 -23.68 4.32 13.51
N GLY A 343 -23.68 3.00 13.70
CA GLY A 343 -24.75 2.29 14.39
C GLY A 343 -24.90 2.72 15.86
N ARG A 344 -23.79 2.95 16.56
CA ARG A 344 -23.82 3.46 17.95
C ARG A 344 -24.23 4.93 18.07
N LEU A 345 -24.03 5.70 17.00
CA LEU A 345 -24.50 7.08 16.86
C LEU A 345 -25.96 7.18 16.40
N GLU A 346 -26.62 6.02 16.18
CA GLU A 346 -27.99 5.93 15.68
C GLU A 346 -28.18 6.68 14.37
N GLU A 347 -27.15 6.72 13.52
CA GLU A 347 -27.23 7.31 12.18
C GLU A 347 -28.05 6.41 11.26
N MET A 348 -28.75 7.01 10.30
CA MET A 348 -29.55 6.25 9.33
C MET A 348 -28.61 5.43 8.43
N PRO A 349 -28.75 4.08 8.41
CA PRO A 349 -27.91 3.24 7.57
C PRO A 349 -28.29 3.34 6.10
N ALA A 350 -27.29 3.21 5.22
CA ALA A 350 -27.45 3.00 3.79
C ALA A 350 -27.32 1.50 3.45
N ASP A 351 -26.83 1.16 2.27
CA ASP A 351 -26.70 -0.21 1.78
C ASP A 351 -25.91 -1.10 2.76
N GLU A 352 -26.44 -2.26 3.04
CA GLU A 352 -25.87 -3.28 3.95
C GLU A 352 -25.50 -2.74 5.36
N GLY A 353 -26.16 -1.69 5.80
CA GLY A 353 -25.93 -1.08 7.12
C GLY A 353 -24.71 -0.17 7.21
N TYR A 354 -24.03 0.10 6.11
CA TYR A 354 -22.95 1.08 6.08
C TYR A 354 -23.48 2.52 6.17
N PRO A 355 -22.69 3.47 6.70
CA PRO A 355 -23.09 4.87 6.69
C PRO A 355 -23.16 5.43 5.27
N ALA A 356 -24.05 6.37 5.03
CA ALA A 356 -24.23 7.01 3.72
C ALA A 356 -22.95 7.74 3.23
N TYR A 357 -22.06 8.10 4.14
CA TYR A 357 -20.79 8.77 3.83
C TYR A 357 -19.61 7.79 3.56
N LEU A 358 -19.83 6.47 3.53
CA LEU A 358 -18.78 5.51 3.19
C LEU A 358 -18.05 5.84 1.88
N PRO A 359 -18.75 6.16 0.76
CA PRO A 359 -18.07 6.54 -0.48
C PRO A 359 -17.16 7.76 -0.33
N SER A 360 -17.61 8.79 0.38
CA SER A 360 -16.82 10.00 0.61
C SER A 360 -15.56 9.73 1.42
N ARG A 361 -15.65 8.88 2.45
CA ARG A 361 -14.50 8.48 3.27
C ARG A 361 -13.47 7.66 2.48
N LEU A 362 -13.93 6.75 1.63
CA LEU A 362 -13.06 6.00 0.73
C LEU A 362 -12.37 6.93 -0.28
N ALA A 363 -13.10 7.88 -0.87
CA ALA A 363 -12.55 8.88 -1.77
C ALA A 363 -11.47 9.73 -1.08
N GLU A 364 -11.75 10.28 0.09
CA GLU A 364 -10.81 11.07 0.88
C GLU A 364 -9.51 10.30 1.17
N PHE A 365 -9.61 9.03 1.47
CA PHE A 365 -8.45 8.17 1.72
C PHE A 365 -7.62 7.93 0.45
N TYR A 366 -8.25 7.45 -0.62
CA TYR A 366 -7.54 7.13 -1.86
C TYR A 366 -7.00 8.37 -2.60
N GLU A 367 -7.64 9.53 -2.44
CA GLU A 367 -7.14 10.80 -3.00
C GLU A 367 -5.84 11.30 -2.36
N ARG A 368 -5.49 10.80 -1.18
CA ARG A 368 -4.19 11.09 -0.54
C ARG A 368 -3.02 10.39 -1.24
N ALA A 369 -3.26 9.36 -2.04
CA ALA A 369 -2.28 8.83 -2.98
C ALA A 369 -2.00 9.87 -4.07
N GLY A 370 -0.75 9.98 -4.50
CA GLY A 370 -0.39 10.88 -5.59
C GLY A 370 1.11 10.96 -5.82
N TYR A 371 1.46 11.40 -7.02
CA TYR A 371 2.81 11.82 -7.40
C TYR A 371 2.84 13.34 -7.36
N VAL A 372 3.72 13.92 -6.55
CA VAL A 372 3.69 15.33 -6.26
C VAL A 372 5.07 15.99 -6.38
N ARG A 373 5.06 17.28 -6.68
CA ARG A 373 6.17 18.15 -6.36
C ARG A 373 5.96 18.67 -4.93
N THR A 374 6.91 18.40 -4.06
CA THR A 374 6.86 18.78 -2.65
C THR A 374 7.06 20.27 -2.46
N LEU A 375 6.77 20.79 -1.26
CA LEU A 375 6.96 22.21 -0.94
C LEU A 375 8.42 22.63 -1.04
N ASN A 376 9.38 21.71 -0.90
CA ASN A 376 10.82 21.98 -1.08
C ASN A 376 11.30 21.82 -2.53
N GLY A 377 10.40 21.51 -3.47
CA GLY A 377 10.71 21.36 -4.90
C GLY A 377 11.16 19.98 -5.34
N ALA A 378 11.29 19.00 -4.44
CA ALA A 378 11.60 17.62 -4.77
C ALA A 378 10.37 16.90 -5.35
N GLU A 379 10.58 15.78 -6.01
CA GLU A 379 9.52 14.85 -6.39
C GLU A 379 9.36 13.75 -5.33
N GLY A 380 8.14 13.45 -4.99
CA GLY A 380 7.80 12.37 -4.08
C GLY A 380 6.45 11.76 -4.41
N SER A 381 6.17 10.58 -3.91
CA SER A 381 4.89 9.91 -4.17
C SER A 381 4.41 9.07 -3.00
N VAL A 382 3.11 8.88 -2.95
CA VAL A 382 2.44 7.90 -2.10
C VAL A 382 1.61 7.01 -3.00
N SER A 383 1.99 5.74 -3.11
CA SER A 383 1.20 4.69 -3.77
C SER A 383 0.39 3.95 -2.72
N VAL A 384 -0.89 3.76 -2.94
CA VAL A 384 -1.79 3.07 -2.01
C VAL A 384 -2.29 1.77 -2.62
N ILE A 385 -2.14 0.68 -1.88
CA ILE A 385 -2.64 -0.64 -2.24
C ILE A 385 -3.57 -1.10 -1.13
N GLY A 386 -4.87 -1.05 -1.39
CA GLY A 386 -5.91 -1.42 -0.44
C GLY A 386 -6.43 -2.83 -0.68
N ALA A 387 -6.28 -3.71 0.30
CA ALA A 387 -6.94 -5.01 0.27
C ALA A 387 -8.42 -4.86 0.63
N VAL A 388 -9.28 -5.53 -0.12
CA VAL A 388 -10.71 -5.60 0.13
C VAL A 388 -11.08 -7.06 0.36
N SER A 389 -11.90 -7.33 1.38
CA SER A 389 -12.30 -8.69 1.78
C SER A 389 -13.81 -8.88 1.62
N PRO A 390 -14.33 -8.98 0.38
CA PRO A 390 -15.75 -9.14 0.16
C PRO A 390 -16.21 -10.50 0.68
N GLN A 391 -17.33 -10.52 1.40
CA GLN A 391 -17.92 -11.76 1.90
C GLN A 391 -18.34 -12.67 0.72
N GLY A 392 -18.06 -13.94 0.81
CA GLY A 392 -18.39 -14.88 -0.26
C GLY A 392 -17.65 -14.68 -1.59
N ASN A 393 -16.71 -13.75 -1.67
CA ASN A 393 -16.06 -13.27 -2.91
C ASN A 393 -17.05 -12.53 -3.84
N ASP A 394 -18.07 -11.90 -3.25
CA ASP A 394 -19.05 -11.11 -3.98
C ASP A 394 -18.54 -9.68 -4.18
N PHE A 395 -18.08 -9.35 -5.38
CA PHE A 395 -17.58 -8.02 -5.73
C PHE A 395 -18.69 -6.97 -5.92
N SER A 396 -19.96 -7.34 -5.78
CA SER A 396 -21.08 -6.40 -5.84
C SER A 396 -21.34 -5.68 -4.50
N GLU A 397 -20.68 -6.10 -3.43
CA GLU A 397 -20.84 -5.51 -2.10
C GLU A 397 -20.38 -4.04 -2.06
N PRO A 398 -20.93 -3.19 -1.16
CA PRO A 398 -20.75 -1.74 -1.19
C PRO A 398 -19.29 -1.29 -1.09
N VAL A 399 -18.45 -1.93 -0.26
CA VAL A 399 -17.06 -1.51 -0.07
C VAL A 399 -16.26 -1.74 -1.34
N THR A 400 -16.40 -2.90 -1.97
CA THR A 400 -15.73 -3.23 -3.24
C THR A 400 -16.18 -2.32 -4.37
N GLN A 401 -17.50 -2.11 -4.50
CA GLN A 401 -18.04 -1.26 -5.56
C GLN A 401 -17.61 0.20 -5.43
N ASN A 402 -17.59 0.74 -4.21
CA ASN A 402 -17.11 2.09 -3.99
C ASN A 402 -15.58 2.19 -4.17
N THR A 403 -14.82 1.19 -3.74
CA THR A 403 -13.37 1.16 -3.96
C THR A 403 -13.04 1.18 -5.45
N LYS A 404 -13.76 0.44 -6.29
CA LYS A 404 -13.60 0.49 -7.77
C LYS A 404 -13.74 1.88 -8.36
N ARG A 405 -14.56 2.75 -7.77
CA ARG A 405 -14.76 4.12 -8.28
C ARG A 405 -13.55 5.02 -8.04
N PHE A 406 -12.77 4.74 -6.99
CA PHE A 406 -11.68 5.62 -6.54
C PHE A 406 -10.29 5.06 -6.83
N THR A 407 -10.20 3.81 -7.28
CA THR A 407 -8.94 3.18 -7.69
C THR A 407 -8.90 2.98 -9.20
N ARG A 408 -7.80 3.37 -9.83
CA ARG A 408 -7.59 3.18 -11.26
C ARG A 408 -6.97 1.83 -11.60
N CYS A 409 -6.59 1.04 -10.61
CA CYS A 409 -6.02 -0.28 -10.76
C CYS A 409 -6.77 -1.27 -9.85
N PHE A 410 -7.10 -2.45 -10.40
CA PHE A 410 -7.92 -3.43 -9.71
C PHE A 410 -7.39 -4.84 -10.00
N TRP A 411 -6.90 -5.51 -8.97
CA TRP A 411 -6.31 -6.84 -9.04
C TRP A 411 -7.25 -7.87 -8.38
N ALA A 412 -8.23 -8.32 -9.13
CA ALA A 412 -9.25 -9.24 -8.64
C ALA A 412 -8.67 -10.63 -8.34
N LEU A 413 -8.70 -11.06 -7.09
CA LEU A 413 -8.26 -12.39 -6.70
C LEU A 413 -9.40 -13.40 -6.86
N ASP A 414 -9.08 -14.53 -7.47
CA ASP A 414 -10.03 -15.61 -7.80
C ASP A 414 -9.77 -16.86 -6.95
N LYS A 415 -10.83 -17.39 -6.34
CA LYS A 415 -10.76 -18.61 -5.54
C LYS A 415 -10.41 -19.84 -6.39
N SER A 416 -10.89 -19.90 -7.63
CA SER A 416 -10.61 -21.05 -8.51
C SER A 416 -9.13 -21.13 -8.87
N LEU A 417 -8.49 -20.01 -9.12
CA LEU A 417 -7.04 -19.91 -9.32
C LEU A 417 -6.28 -20.31 -8.06
N ALA A 418 -6.71 -19.85 -6.89
CA ALA A 418 -6.08 -20.20 -5.62
C ALA A 418 -6.21 -21.72 -5.33
N TYR A 419 -7.38 -22.34 -5.57
CA TYR A 419 -7.56 -23.79 -5.44
C TYR A 419 -6.70 -24.57 -6.44
N ALA A 420 -6.50 -24.04 -7.64
CA ALA A 420 -5.58 -24.61 -8.63
C ALA A 420 -4.11 -24.36 -8.30
N ARG A 421 -3.80 -23.71 -7.17
CA ARG A 421 -2.45 -23.29 -6.76
C ARG A 421 -1.76 -22.37 -7.78
N HIS A 422 -2.55 -21.61 -8.52
CA HIS A 422 -2.05 -20.56 -9.40
C HIS A 422 -1.92 -19.26 -8.60
N TYR A 423 -0.70 -18.90 -8.27
CA TYR A 423 -0.38 -17.67 -7.54
C TYR A 423 0.56 -16.79 -8.39
N PRO A 424 0.44 -15.45 -8.30
CA PRO A 424 -0.67 -14.74 -7.65
C PRO A 424 -2.01 -15.11 -8.27
N ALA A 425 -3.06 -15.24 -7.46
CA ALA A 425 -4.38 -15.65 -7.94
C ALA A 425 -5.17 -14.49 -8.59
N ILE A 426 -4.47 -13.60 -9.28
CA ILE A 426 -5.04 -12.43 -9.96
C ILE A 426 -5.70 -12.89 -11.25
N ASN A 427 -7.02 -12.73 -11.32
CA ASN A 427 -7.80 -13.08 -12.49
C ASN A 427 -7.63 -12.01 -13.58
N TRP A 428 -7.04 -12.40 -14.69
CA TRP A 428 -6.74 -11.51 -15.83
C TRP A 428 -7.97 -11.06 -16.61
N ASN A 429 -9.13 -11.72 -16.45
CA ASN A 429 -10.38 -11.31 -17.07
C ASN A 429 -11.12 -10.23 -16.28
N ASP A 430 -11.01 -10.24 -14.95
CA ASP A 430 -11.73 -9.36 -14.03
C ASP A 430 -10.87 -8.19 -13.54
N SER A 431 -9.56 -8.25 -13.77
CA SER A 431 -8.60 -7.23 -13.36
C SER A 431 -8.38 -6.19 -14.46
N TYR A 432 -8.03 -4.98 -14.07
CA TYR A 432 -7.69 -3.91 -15.00
C TYR A 432 -6.70 -2.90 -14.42
N SER A 433 -6.08 -2.13 -15.30
CA SER A 433 -5.32 -0.94 -14.95
C SER A 433 -5.62 0.17 -15.97
N GLU A 434 -6.08 1.30 -15.47
CA GLU A 434 -6.30 2.50 -16.28
C GLU A 434 -5.02 3.32 -16.47
N TYR A 435 -3.91 2.90 -15.85
CA TYR A 435 -2.61 3.57 -15.99
C TYR A 435 -1.85 3.21 -17.28
N LEU A 436 -2.32 2.23 -18.04
CA LEU A 436 -1.64 1.76 -19.25
C LEU A 436 -1.37 2.86 -20.28
N GLY A 437 -2.33 3.76 -20.47
CA GLY A 437 -2.16 4.91 -21.37
C GLY A 437 -1.10 5.89 -20.90
N ASP A 438 -1.06 6.15 -19.60
CA ASP A 438 -0.11 7.09 -19.00
C ASP A 438 1.33 6.52 -18.97
N LEU A 439 1.46 5.20 -18.82
CA LEU A 439 2.74 4.50 -18.64
C LEU A 439 3.36 3.98 -19.94
N GLY A 440 2.60 3.92 -21.03
CA GLY A 440 3.06 3.33 -22.29
C GLY A 440 4.36 3.94 -22.83
N GLY A 441 4.50 5.26 -22.76
CA GLY A 441 5.72 5.96 -23.13
C GLY A 441 6.92 5.58 -22.29
N TRP A 442 6.73 5.43 -20.99
CA TRP A 442 7.81 5.00 -20.10
C TRP A 442 8.32 3.59 -20.42
N TYR A 443 7.42 2.64 -20.69
CA TYR A 443 7.81 1.28 -21.09
C TYR A 443 8.55 1.28 -22.42
N TYR A 444 8.09 2.08 -23.39
CA TYR A 444 8.73 2.24 -24.68
C TYR A 444 10.18 2.72 -24.55
N ASP A 445 10.41 3.75 -23.72
CA ASP A 445 11.71 4.39 -23.55
C ASP A 445 12.68 3.58 -22.67
N ASN A 446 12.17 2.84 -21.67
CA ASN A 446 13.00 2.24 -20.61
C ASN A 446 13.09 0.71 -20.66
N VAL A 447 12.14 0.03 -21.31
CA VAL A 447 12.13 -1.44 -21.35
C VAL A 447 12.30 -1.97 -22.76
N GLY A 448 11.49 -1.49 -23.69
CA GLY A 448 11.57 -1.89 -25.11
C GLY A 448 10.37 -1.40 -25.90
N HIS A 449 10.61 -1.13 -27.17
CA HIS A 449 9.61 -0.55 -28.08
C HIS A 449 8.40 -1.46 -28.27
N ASP A 450 8.59 -2.77 -28.15
CA ASP A 450 7.54 -3.77 -28.38
C ASP A 450 6.80 -4.20 -27.11
N PHE A 451 7.15 -3.63 -25.93
CA PHE A 451 6.57 -4.06 -24.66
C PHE A 451 5.04 -3.99 -24.65
N MET A 452 4.47 -2.85 -25.03
CA MET A 452 3.03 -2.64 -25.03
C MET A 452 2.33 -3.49 -26.07
N SER A 453 2.92 -3.68 -27.26
CA SER A 453 2.35 -4.53 -28.32
C SER A 453 2.38 -6.01 -27.93
N CYS A 454 3.45 -6.49 -27.32
CA CYS A 454 3.54 -7.85 -26.79
C CYS A 454 2.49 -8.09 -25.68
N ARG A 455 2.38 -7.16 -24.75
CA ARG A 455 1.37 -7.21 -23.69
C ARG A 455 -0.06 -7.30 -24.26
N GLU A 456 -0.37 -6.46 -25.25
CA GLU A 456 -1.70 -6.43 -25.88
C GLU A 456 -2.01 -7.75 -26.61
N ARG A 457 -1.05 -8.31 -27.33
CA ARG A 457 -1.19 -9.61 -27.99
C ARG A 457 -1.44 -10.73 -26.99
N ILE A 458 -0.71 -10.75 -25.88
CA ILE A 458 -0.91 -11.74 -24.79
C ILE A 458 -2.30 -11.60 -24.17
N ALA A 459 -2.75 -10.37 -23.91
CA ALA A 459 -4.09 -10.12 -23.39
C ALA A 459 -5.18 -10.61 -24.34
N ASN A 460 -5.02 -10.39 -25.64
CA ASN A 460 -5.94 -10.86 -26.67
C ASN A 460 -5.99 -12.40 -26.76
N LEU A 461 -4.86 -13.08 -26.65
CA LEU A 461 -4.82 -14.56 -26.62
C LEU A 461 -5.54 -15.14 -25.42
N LEU A 462 -5.38 -14.53 -24.24
CA LEU A 462 -6.10 -14.93 -23.03
C LEU A 462 -7.61 -14.69 -23.15
N LEU A 463 -8.02 -13.60 -23.77
CA LEU A 463 -9.44 -13.31 -24.04
C LEU A 463 -10.04 -14.33 -25.04
N GLN A 464 -9.32 -14.66 -26.10
CA GLN A 464 -9.73 -15.67 -27.06
C GLN A 464 -9.88 -17.04 -26.40
N GLU A 465 -8.90 -17.44 -25.54
CA GLU A 465 -9.01 -18.67 -24.77
C GLU A 465 -10.26 -18.69 -23.91
N ASN A 466 -10.55 -17.60 -23.18
CA ASN A 466 -11.73 -17.53 -22.33
C ASN A 466 -13.02 -17.81 -23.12
N ASN A 467 -13.14 -17.24 -24.31
CA ASN A 467 -14.29 -17.49 -25.19
C ASN A 467 -14.33 -18.94 -25.70
N LEU A 468 -13.19 -19.51 -26.11
CA LEU A 468 -13.08 -20.90 -26.56
C LEU A 468 -13.39 -21.89 -25.44
N MET A 469 -12.97 -21.62 -24.21
CA MET A 469 -13.24 -22.49 -23.06
C MET A 469 -14.73 -22.57 -22.71
N GLN A 470 -15.55 -21.57 -23.06
CA GLN A 470 -17.01 -21.65 -22.95
C GLN A 470 -17.56 -22.67 -23.96
N ILE A 471 -17.01 -22.71 -25.17
CA ILE A 471 -17.38 -23.70 -26.20
C ILE A 471 -16.93 -25.10 -25.77
N VAL A 472 -15.69 -25.23 -25.30
CA VAL A 472 -15.11 -26.51 -24.82
C VAL A 472 -15.96 -27.15 -23.72
N LYS A 473 -16.49 -26.34 -22.80
CA LYS A 473 -17.38 -26.84 -21.73
C LYS A 473 -18.69 -27.46 -22.25
N LEU A 474 -19.15 -27.04 -23.43
CA LEU A 474 -20.39 -27.49 -24.02
C LEU A 474 -20.21 -28.73 -24.92
N ILE A 475 -19.17 -28.74 -25.74
CA ILE A 475 -19.01 -29.74 -26.83
C ILE A 475 -17.70 -30.54 -26.76
N GLY A 476 -16.81 -30.23 -25.84
CA GLY A 476 -15.47 -30.83 -25.72
C GLY A 476 -14.41 -30.17 -26.59
N SER A 477 -13.13 -30.42 -26.29
CA SER A 477 -11.98 -29.85 -26.98
C SER A 477 -11.69 -30.50 -28.34
N ASP A 478 -12.14 -31.76 -28.53
CA ASP A 478 -11.76 -32.56 -29.71
C ASP A 478 -12.37 -32.04 -31.02
N VAL A 479 -13.51 -31.33 -30.90
CA VAL A 479 -14.25 -30.76 -32.04
C VAL A 479 -13.66 -29.47 -32.57
N LEU A 480 -12.75 -28.81 -31.80
CA LEU A 480 -12.16 -27.54 -32.21
C LEU A 480 -11.19 -27.71 -33.41
N PRO A 481 -11.17 -26.74 -34.32
CA PRO A 481 -10.12 -26.67 -35.35
C PRO A 481 -8.73 -26.46 -34.73
N ASP A 482 -7.69 -26.81 -35.44
CA ASP A 482 -6.30 -26.80 -34.95
C ASP A 482 -5.79 -25.40 -34.59
N ASP A 483 -6.22 -24.36 -35.28
CA ASP A 483 -5.91 -22.97 -34.93
C ASP A 483 -6.45 -22.56 -33.54
N GLN A 484 -7.66 -23.01 -33.21
CA GLN A 484 -8.27 -22.78 -31.91
C GLN A 484 -7.63 -23.64 -30.81
N LYS A 485 -7.26 -24.90 -31.13
CA LYS A 485 -6.47 -25.74 -30.21
C LYS A 485 -5.11 -25.13 -29.92
N LEU A 486 -4.45 -24.56 -30.94
CA LEU A 486 -3.20 -23.84 -30.75
C LEU A 486 -3.35 -22.63 -29.81
N THR A 487 -4.42 -21.86 -29.97
CA THR A 487 -4.73 -20.73 -29.09
C THR A 487 -4.88 -21.17 -27.62
N ILE A 488 -5.55 -22.29 -27.36
CA ILE A 488 -5.70 -22.84 -26.00
C ILE A 488 -4.35 -23.27 -25.43
N GLU A 489 -3.51 -23.93 -26.22
CA GLU A 489 -2.19 -24.39 -25.75
C GLU A 489 -1.21 -23.24 -25.49
N ILE A 490 -1.19 -22.23 -26.33
CA ILE A 490 -0.34 -21.06 -26.08
C ILE A 490 -0.84 -20.25 -24.88
N ALA A 491 -2.16 -20.16 -24.69
CA ALA A 491 -2.73 -19.54 -23.49
C ALA A 491 -2.36 -20.31 -22.21
N ARG A 492 -2.27 -21.65 -22.27
CA ARG A 492 -1.71 -22.46 -21.18
C ARG A 492 -0.27 -22.06 -20.85
N VAL A 493 0.57 -21.89 -21.85
CA VAL A 493 1.96 -21.42 -21.68
C VAL A 493 1.97 -20.02 -21.03
N ILE A 494 1.11 -19.11 -21.46
CA ILE A 494 0.99 -17.77 -20.88
C ILE A 494 0.57 -17.87 -19.41
N ARG A 495 -0.48 -18.63 -19.10
CA ARG A 495 -1.00 -18.75 -17.72
C ARG A 495 0.03 -19.39 -16.79
N VAL A 496 0.58 -20.53 -17.15
CA VAL A 496 1.45 -21.33 -16.29
C VAL A 496 2.91 -20.90 -16.38
N GLY A 497 3.38 -20.51 -17.55
CA GLY A 497 4.77 -20.13 -17.78
C GLY A 497 5.08 -18.65 -17.50
N PHE A 498 4.09 -17.77 -17.63
CA PHE A 498 4.30 -16.34 -17.48
C PHE A 498 3.50 -15.70 -16.31
N LEU A 499 2.19 -15.92 -16.25
CA LEU A 499 1.37 -15.27 -15.20
C LEU A 499 1.54 -15.92 -13.83
N GLN A 500 1.66 -17.25 -13.76
CA GLN A 500 1.96 -17.94 -12.52
C GLN A 500 3.41 -17.67 -12.11
N GLN A 501 3.59 -17.25 -10.87
CA GLN A 501 4.90 -16.86 -10.34
C GLN A 501 5.09 -17.44 -8.93
N ASN A 502 6.23 -18.08 -8.68
CA ASN A 502 6.53 -18.72 -7.41
C ASN A 502 7.29 -17.77 -6.48
N ALA A 503 6.61 -17.28 -5.45
CA ALA A 503 7.17 -16.36 -4.46
C ALA A 503 8.36 -16.94 -3.66
N PHE A 504 8.49 -18.27 -3.58
CA PHE A 504 9.53 -18.95 -2.80
C PHE A 504 10.71 -19.45 -3.65
N HIS A 505 10.65 -19.30 -4.97
CA HIS A 505 11.73 -19.72 -5.86
C HIS A 505 12.74 -18.60 -6.07
N ALA A 506 14.02 -18.88 -5.87
CA ALA A 506 15.10 -17.87 -5.92
C ALA A 506 15.12 -17.02 -7.20
N VAL A 507 14.83 -17.62 -8.36
CA VAL A 507 14.81 -16.92 -9.66
C VAL A 507 13.45 -16.27 -9.96
N ASP A 508 12.37 -16.92 -9.53
CA ASP A 508 11.00 -16.54 -9.96
C ASP A 508 10.31 -15.56 -8.98
N THR A 509 10.81 -15.39 -7.75
CA THR A 509 10.20 -14.52 -6.75
C THR A 509 10.19 -13.04 -7.17
N TYR A 510 11.20 -12.62 -7.93
CA TYR A 510 11.32 -11.30 -8.55
C TYR A 510 11.81 -11.45 -9.98
N VAL A 511 11.14 -10.82 -10.93
CA VAL A 511 11.52 -10.89 -12.36
C VAL A 511 11.72 -9.48 -12.90
N PRO A 512 12.93 -9.14 -13.41
CA PRO A 512 13.19 -7.85 -14.02
C PRO A 512 12.34 -7.61 -15.28
N LEU A 513 11.99 -6.36 -15.57
CA LEU A 513 11.17 -5.99 -16.73
C LEU A 513 11.75 -6.45 -18.06
N GLU A 514 13.08 -6.39 -18.22
CA GLU A 514 13.75 -6.89 -19.42
C GLU A 514 13.50 -8.38 -19.67
N LYS A 515 13.57 -9.19 -18.62
CA LYS A 515 13.23 -10.61 -18.70
C LYS A 515 11.75 -10.82 -19.00
N GLN A 516 10.88 -10.02 -18.37
CA GLN A 516 9.45 -10.07 -18.66
C GLN A 516 9.14 -9.83 -20.13
N LEU A 517 9.77 -8.81 -20.74
CA LEU A 517 9.63 -8.53 -22.17
C LEU A 517 10.12 -9.71 -23.03
N LYS A 518 11.34 -10.19 -22.81
CA LYS A 518 11.90 -11.31 -23.57
C LYS A 518 11.10 -12.61 -23.43
N MET A 519 10.50 -12.86 -22.25
CA MET A 519 9.59 -13.99 -22.07
C MET A 519 8.33 -13.84 -22.93
N MET A 520 7.72 -12.65 -22.97
CA MET A 520 6.57 -12.37 -23.83
C MET A 520 6.92 -12.55 -25.31
N GLU A 521 8.04 -11.98 -25.75
CA GLU A 521 8.54 -12.12 -27.12
C GLU A 521 8.76 -13.59 -27.50
N THR A 522 9.35 -14.40 -26.62
CA THR A 522 9.61 -15.82 -26.88
C THR A 522 8.32 -16.62 -26.99
N ILE A 523 7.32 -16.35 -26.16
CA ILE A 523 6.00 -17.00 -26.23
C ILE A 523 5.31 -16.64 -27.56
N LEU A 524 5.30 -15.36 -27.91
CA LEU A 524 4.68 -14.89 -29.15
C LEU A 524 5.41 -15.40 -30.39
N TYR A 525 6.73 -15.52 -30.31
CA TYR A 525 7.55 -16.11 -31.40
C TYR A 525 7.15 -17.57 -31.64
N LEU A 526 7.01 -18.38 -30.59
CA LEU A 526 6.51 -19.75 -30.72
C LEU A 526 5.11 -19.77 -31.34
N TYR A 527 4.22 -18.91 -30.86
CA TYR A 527 2.85 -18.83 -31.37
C TYR A 527 2.83 -18.52 -32.87
N ASP A 528 3.56 -17.50 -33.34
CA ASP A 528 3.60 -17.07 -34.73
C ASP A 528 4.14 -18.18 -35.64
N LYS A 529 5.22 -18.86 -35.24
CA LYS A 529 5.78 -19.98 -35.96
C LYS A 529 4.83 -21.17 -36.05
N CYS A 530 4.17 -21.52 -34.95
CA CYS A 530 3.19 -22.59 -34.92
C CYS A 530 1.94 -22.26 -35.73
N ALA A 531 1.45 -21.02 -35.67
CA ALA A 531 0.30 -20.58 -36.47
C ALA A 531 0.56 -20.67 -37.98
N ALA A 532 1.79 -20.31 -38.40
CA ALA A 532 2.19 -20.45 -39.82
C ALA A 532 2.23 -21.92 -40.30
N LEU A 533 2.57 -22.86 -39.40
CA LEU A 533 2.55 -24.31 -39.72
C LEU A 533 1.12 -24.87 -39.72
N VAL A 534 0.27 -24.47 -38.78
CA VAL A 534 -1.15 -24.85 -38.73
C VAL A 534 -1.87 -24.37 -40.00
N ALA A 535 -1.58 -23.15 -40.48
CA ALA A 535 -2.09 -22.64 -41.75
C ALA A 535 -1.70 -23.52 -42.95
N LYS A 536 -0.57 -24.25 -42.86
CA LYS A 536 -0.11 -25.23 -43.82
C LYS A 536 -0.63 -26.67 -43.55
N GLN A 537 -1.65 -26.80 -42.73
CA GLN A 537 -2.30 -28.07 -42.38
C GLN A 537 -1.43 -29.02 -41.51
N VAL A 538 -0.43 -28.50 -40.80
CA VAL A 538 0.32 -29.28 -39.83
C VAL A 538 -0.54 -29.42 -38.56
N PRO A 539 -0.85 -30.66 -38.08
CA PRO A 539 -1.67 -30.85 -36.91
C PRO A 539 -0.99 -30.32 -35.62
N VAL A 540 -1.77 -29.72 -34.73
CA VAL A 540 -1.27 -29.20 -33.44
C VAL A 540 -0.62 -30.30 -32.58
N SER A 541 -1.10 -31.53 -32.65
CA SER A 541 -0.51 -32.68 -31.93
C SER A 541 0.97 -32.90 -32.27
N ARG A 542 1.37 -32.66 -33.53
CA ARG A 542 2.79 -32.75 -33.95
C ARG A 542 3.63 -31.61 -33.37
N LEU A 543 3.06 -30.42 -33.26
CA LEU A 543 3.71 -29.27 -32.65
C LEU A 543 3.92 -29.49 -31.14
N LEU A 544 2.92 -30.04 -30.45
CA LEU A 544 3.01 -30.37 -29.02
C LEU A 544 4.05 -31.48 -28.75
N ALA A 545 4.17 -32.45 -29.65
CA ALA A 545 5.16 -33.53 -29.55
C ALA A 545 6.63 -33.05 -29.56
N THR A 546 6.90 -31.80 -29.98
CA THR A 546 8.24 -31.20 -29.94
C THR A 546 8.75 -30.89 -28.51
N GLY A 547 7.86 -30.85 -27.53
CA GLY A 547 8.16 -30.46 -26.15
C GLY A 547 8.40 -28.97 -25.92
N LEU A 548 8.33 -28.13 -26.95
CA LEU A 548 8.62 -26.69 -26.86
C LEU A 548 7.69 -25.93 -25.91
N PHE A 549 6.41 -26.29 -25.90
CA PHE A 549 5.43 -25.66 -25.02
C PHE A 549 5.78 -25.87 -23.54
N ASP A 550 6.20 -27.06 -23.17
CA ASP A 550 6.61 -27.37 -21.79
C ASP A 550 7.98 -26.75 -21.43
N GLU A 551 8.91 -26.66 -22.39
CA GLU A 551 10.16 -25.94 -22.21
C GLU A 551 9.91 -24.44 -21.91
N LEU A 552 8.97 -23.81 -22.60
CA LEU A 552 8.59 -22.41 -22.35
C LEU A 552 7.89 -22.25 -20.99
N VAL A 553 7.10 -23.22 -20.53
CA VAL A 553 6.53 -23.19 -19.19
C VAL A 553 7.63 -23.19 -18.13
N GLN A 554 8.74 -23.90 -18.34
CA GLN A 554 9.86 -23.99 -17.41
C GLN A 554 10.83 -22.80 -17.47
N MET A 555 10.78 -21.94 -18.50
CA MET A 555 11.72 -20.83 -18.67
C MET A 555 11.76 -19.87 -17.45
N LYS A 556 10.65 -19.73 -16.73
CA LYS A 556 10.57 -18.91 -15.51
C LYS A 556 11.55 -19.36 -14.41
N TYR A 557 11.91 -20.65 -14.37
CA TYR A 557 12.85 -21.24 -13.42
C TYR A 557 14.25 -21.42 -14.01
N THR A 558 14.34 -21.78 -15.26
CA THR A 558 15.58 -22.20 -15.91
C THR A 558 16.42 -21.06 -16.44
N VAL A 559 15.79 -19.89 -16.69
CA VAL A 559 16.48 -18.69 -17.17
C VAL A 559 16.81 -17.78 -15.99
N PRO A 560 18.10 -17.51 -15.71
CA PRO A 560 18.51 -16.57 -14.67
C PRO A 560 18.02 -15.15 -14.96
N ASN A 561 17.93 -14.31 -13.92
CA ASN A 561 17.51 -12.91 -14.09
C ASN A 561 18.61 -12.00 -14.61
N ASP A 562 19.87 -12.40 -14.45
CA ASP A 562 21.09 -11.68 -14.85
C ASP A 562 21.68 -12.15 -16.19
N ASP A 563 21.22 -13.27 -16.73
CA ASP A 563 21.65 -13.80 -18.01
C ASP A 563 20.45 -14.31 -18.84
N LEU A 564 20.06 -13.52 -19.82
CA LEU A 564 18.92 -13.81 -20.69
C LEU A 564 19.29 -14.59 -21.96
N SER A 565 20.56 -14.98 -22.16
CA SER A 565 21.04 -15.71 -23.34
C SER A 565 20.28 -17.01 -23.60
N LYS A 566 19.82 -17.67 -22.53
CA LYS A 566 19.00 -18.88 -22.65
C LYS A 566 17.66 -18.66 -23.36
N LEU A 567 17.10 -17.46 -23.33
CA LEU A 567 15.89 -17.15 -24.11
C LEU A 567 16.20 -17.07 -25.61
N ASP A 568 17.38 -16.56 -25.98
CA ASP A 568 17.84 -16.55 -27.35
C ASP A 568 18.14 -18.00 -27.83
N GLU A 569 18.66 -18.87 -26.97
CA GLU A 569 18.82 -20.30 -27.26
C GLU A 569 17.47 -21.00 -27.46
N LEU A 570 16.46 -20.68 -26.64
CA LEU A 570 15.10 -21.19 -26.81
C LEU A 570 14.50 -20.78 -28.15
N GLN A 571 14.69 -19.55 -28.62
CA GLN A 571 14.23 -19.11 -29.92
C GLN A 571 14.91 -19.90 -31.06
N LYS A 572 16.20 -20.17 -30.96
CA LYS A 572 16.91 -21.04 -31.91
C LYS A 572 16.40 -22.49 -31.88
N ALA A 573 16.10 -23.01 -30.70
CA ALA A 573 15.50 -24.33 -30.53
C ALA A 573 14.08 -24.41 -31.16
N ILE A 574 13.30 -23.35 -31.03
CA ILE A 574 12.00 -23.22 -31.73
C ILE A 574 12.19 -23.36 -33.23
N ASP A 575 13.10 -22.58 -33.84
CA ASP A 575 13.35 -22.64 -35.29
C ASP A 575 13.80 -24.04 -35.71
N THR A 576 14.74 -24.65 -34.99
CA THR A 576 15.29 -25.97 -35.36
C THR A 576 14.22 -27.07 -35.28
N LYS A 577 13.49 -27.14 -34.15
CA LYS A 577 12.48 -28.20 -33.94
C LYS A 577 11.27 -28.05 -34.85
N LEU A 578 10.81 -26.81 -35.09
CA LEU A 578 9.69 -26.56 -35.99
C LEU A 578 10.05 -26.76 -37.48
N ALA A 579 11.28 -26.47 -37.86
CA ALA A 579 11.77 -26.78 -39.20
C ALA A 579 11.76 -28.31 -39.49
N ALA A 580 12.15 -29.10 -38.50
CA ALA A 580 12.08 -30.56 -38.58
C ALA A 580 10.63 -31.09 -38.73
N VAL A 581 9.68 -30.48 -38.03
CA VAL A 581 8.25 -30.81 -38.15
C VAL A 581 7.68 -30.43 -39.51
N ALA A 582 8.15 -29.34 -40.12
CA ALA A 582 7.72 -28.88 -41.45
C ALA A 582 8.20 -29.76 -42.60
N GLN A 583 9.30 -30.51 -42.41
CA GLN A 583 9.91 -31.38 -43.43
C GLN A 583 9.39 -32.83 -43.42
N GLY A 584 8.78 -33.27 -42.32
CA GLY A 584 8.21 -34.62 -42.15
C GLY A 584 6.69 -34.61 -42.17
#